data_4249fd99b2880c28defe1ccadff60430
#
_entry.id   4249fd99b2880c28defe1ccadff60430
#
_cell.length_a   1.000
_cell.length_b   1.000
_cell.length_c   1.000
_cell.angle_alpha   90.00
_cell.angle_beta   90.00
_cell.angle_gamma   90.00
#
_symmetry.space_group_name_H-M   'P 1'
#
loop_
_entity.id
_entity.type
_entity.pdbx_description
1 polymer ?
#
loop_
_entity_poly.entity_id
_entity_poly.type
_entity_poly.pdbx_seq_one_letter_code
_entity_poly.pdbx_strand_id
1 'polypeptide(L)' 'MNNLNFIAIDFETASPKRASICEVGICVVRNGEVVETRSWLVQPEDNAY' A
#
# COMPACT_ATOMS: atom_id res chain seq x y z
N MET A 1 7.38 -22.72 13.37
CA MET A 1 6.61 -22.29 13.69
C MET A 1 6.20 -21.06 13.39
N ASN A 2 6.19 -20.52 12.31
CA ASN A 2 5.74 -19.30 11.96
C ASN A 2 4.38 -19.34 11.48
N ASN A 3 3.45 -19.12 12.34
CA ASN A 3 2.08 -19.06 11.92
C ASN A 3 1.66 -17.63 11.80
N LEU A 4 2.53 -16.79 11.28
CA LEU A 4 2.18 -15.39 11.13
C LEU A 4 1.37 -15.18 9.87
N ASN A 5 0.17 -14.72 10.05
CA ASN A 5 -0.71 -14.45 8.95
C ASN A 5 -1.24 -13.04 9.11
N PHE A 6 -0.90 -12.16 8.19
CA PHE A 6 -1.38 -10.79 8.31
C PHE A 6 -1.30 -10.09 6.97
N ILE A 7 -1.88 -8.94 6.91
CA ILE A 7 -1.82 -8.10 5.72
C ILE A 7 -1.21 -6.79 6.14
N ALA A 8 -0.17 -6.40 5.46
CA ALA A 8 0.51 -5.14 5.73
C ALA A 8 0.10 -4.15 4.66
N ILE A 9 -0.15 -2.92 5.05
CA ILE A 9 -0.55 -1.88 4.13
C ILE A 9 0.42 -0.74 4.25
N ASP A 10 0.82 -0.20 3.13
CA ASP A 10 1.79 0.88 3.11
C ASP A 10 1.29 1.96 2.17
N PHE A 11 1.54 3.21 2.51
CA PHE A 11 1.11 4.32 1.69
C PHE A 11 2.30 5.24 1.42
N GLU A 12 2.35 5.77 0.22
CA GLU A 12 3.38 6.74 -0.10
C GLU A 12 2.78 7.80 -0.97
N THR A 13 3.16 9.05 -0.75
CA THR A 13 2.67 10.13 -1.60
C THR A 13 3.66 10.35 -2.72
N ALA A 14 3.15 10.65 -3.87
CA ALA A 14 4.00 10.84 -5.01
C ALA A 14 4.73 12.17 -4.97
N SER A 15 4.17 13.13 -4.30
CA SER A 15 4.78 14.43 -4.26
C SER A 15 4.55 15.05 -2.91
N PRO A 16 5.56 15.48 -2.24
CA PRO A 16 5.37 16.09 -0.96
C PRO A 16 4.67 17.42 -1.04
N LYS A 17 4.73 18.09 -2.14
CA LYS A 17 4.09 19.35 -2.23
C LYS A 17 2.67 19.23 -2.54
N ARG A 18 2.27 18.31 -3.33
CA ARG A 18 0.95 18.23 -3.69
C ARG A 18 0.47 16.93 -3.45
N ALA A 19 0.38 16.24 -2.66
CA ALA A 19 -0.14 14.95 -2.33
C ALA A 19 -1.33 14.53 -3.15
N SER A 20 -1.26 14.82 -4.41
CA SER A 20 -2.41 14.53 -5.23
C SER A 20 -2.44 13.09 -5.69
N ILE A 21 -1.37 12.36 -5.56
CA ILE A 21 -1.34 10.97 -5.95
C ILE A 21 -0.73 10.19 -4.81
N CYS A 22 -1.34 9.09 -4.48
CA CYS A 22 -0.86 8.28 -3.40
C CYS A 22 -0.73 6.86 -3.89
N GLU A 23 0.33 6.20 -3.52
CA GLU A 23 0.51 4.80 -3.87
C GLU A 23 0.18 3.96 -2.67
N VAL A 24 -0.62 2.94 -2.85
CA VAL A 24 -1.00 2.04 -1.80
C VAL A 24 -0.41 0.68 -2.10
N GLY A 25 0.28 0.11 -1.15
CA GLY A 25 0.85 -1.21 -1.30
C GLY A 25 0.27 -2.16 -0.28
N ILE A 26 0.01 -3.37 -0.67
CA ILE A 26 -0.49 -4.40 0.22
C ILE A 26 0.39 -5.61 0.10
N CYS A 27 0.70 -6.19 1.22
CA CYS A 27 1.51 -7.39 1.26
C CYS A 27 0.79 -8.42 2.11
N VAL A 28 0.51 -9.57 1.56
CA VAL A 28 -0.17 -10.63 2.28
C VAL A 28 0.87 -11.64 2.72
N VAL A 29 0.89 -11.92 4.01
CA VAL A 29 1.85 -12.84 4.60
C VAL A 29 1.10 -14.03 5.19
N ARG A 30 1.53 -15.22 4.86
CA ARG A 30 0.97 -16.40 5.42
C ARG A 30 2.06 -17.33 5.85
N ASN A 31 1.95 -17.82 7.06
CA ASN A 31 2.95 -18.71 7.64
C ASN A 31 4.33 -18.09 7.57
N GLY A 32 4.39 -16.78 7.78
CA GLY A 32 5.66 -16.10 7.79
C GLY A 32 6.26 -15.85 6.41
N GLU A 33 5.51 -16.11 5.36
CA GLU A 33 6.02 -15.90 4.03
C GLU A 33 5.14 -14.97 3.25
N VAL A 34 5.72 -14.13 2.43
CA VAL A 34 4.96 -13.23 1.59
C VAL A 34 4.42 -14.03 0.42
N VAL A 35 3.12 -14.15 0.33
CA VAL A 35 2.52 -14.93 -0.73
C VAL A 35 1.90 -14.05 -1.82
N GLU A 36 1.71 -12.78 -1.55
CA GLU A 36 1.14 -11.92 -2.57
C GLU A 36 1.45 -10.48 -2.26
N THR A 37 1.75 -9.69 -3.27
CA THR A 37 1.92 -8.26 -3.10
C THR A 37 1.14 -7.58 -4.19
N ARG A 38 0.58 -6.43 -3.89
CA ARG A 38 -0.14 -5.65 -4.86
C ARG A 38 0.07 -4.20 -4.58
N SER A 39 0.06 -3.40 -5.60
CA SER A 39 0.15 -1.97 -5.39
C SER A 39 -0.62 -1.27 -6.48
N TRP A 40 -1.10 -0.07 -6.20
CA TRP A 40 -1.78 0.71 -7.21
C TRP A 40 -1.77 2.17 -6.79
N LEU A 41 -2.08 3.03 -7.73
CA LEU A 41 -2.09 4.45 -7.49
C LEU A 41 -3.51 4.91 -7.24
N VAL A 42 -3.64 5.77 -6.25
CA VAL A 42 -4.93 6.35 -5.94
C VAL A 42 -4.79 7.85 -6.17
N GLN A 43 -5.65 8.41 -6.97
CA GLN A 43 -5.59 9.81 -7.28
C GLN A 43 -6.90 10.46 -6.90
N PRO A 44 -6.84 11.51 -6.10
CA PRO A 44 -8.06 12.20 -5.71
C PRO A 44 -8.77 12.77 -6.90
N GLU A 45 -10.11 12.74 -6.84
CA GLU A 45 -10.84 13.12 -7.92
C GLU A 45 -10.80 14.52 -8.27
N ASP A 46 -10.87 15.41 -7.46
CA ASP A 46 -10.97 16.78 -7.85
C ASP A 46 -9.82 17.58 -7.41
N ASN A 47 -8.69 17.06 -7.37
CA ASN A 47 -7.56 17.86 -7.09
C ASN A 47 -7.71 18.67 -5.89
N ALA A 48 -8.22 18.14 -4.89
CA ALA A 48 -8.49 18.90 -3.73
C ALA A 48 -7.26 19.30 -2.98
N TYR A 49 -6.16 18.84 -3.32
CA TYR A 49 -4.96 19.17 -2.56
C TYR A 49 -4.19 20.32 -3.14
#